data_42b0a2eedfe6b7fa60c506c7c13f0735
#
_entry.id   42b0a2eedfe6b7fa60c506c7c13f0735
#
_cell.length_a   1.000
_cell.length_b   1.000
_cell.length_c   1.000
_cell.angle_alpha   90.00
_cell.angle_beta   90.00
_cell.angle_gamma   90.00
#
_symmetry.space_group_name_H-M   'P 1'
#
loop_
_entity.id
_entity.type
_entity.pdbx_description
1 polymer ?
#
loop_
_entity_poly.entity_id
_entity_poly.type
_entity_poly.pdbx_seq_one_letter_code
_entity_poly.pdbx_strand_id
1 'polypeptide(L)'
;FRPFDCRSMDFSAPIRAELTGLALVEGSYALHPALRGWYDRTVFLTCSPGEQRLRLLAREGPKRLPAFLERWIPLEEAYFQSTGLPGGCDLVLDTTP
;
A
#
# COMPACT_ATOMS: atom_id res chain seq x y z
N PHE A 1 9.45 13.47 -3.83
CA PHE A 1 8.79 12.25 -4.34
C PHE A 1 8.14 12.49 -5.70
N ARG A 2 7.88 11.41 -6.42
CA ARG A 2 7.23 11.46 -7.74
C ARG A 2 5.92 10.68 -7.69
N PRO A 3 4.77 11.36 -7.60
CA PRO A 3 3.48 10.67 -7.64
C PRO A 3 3.29 9.89 -8.94
N PHE A 4 2.70 8.70 -8.83
CA PHE A 4 2.33 7.89 -9.99
C PHE A 4 0.92 8.23 -10.44
N ASP A 5 0.76 8.58 -11.71
CA ASP A 5 -0.55 8.85 -12.30
C ASP A 5 -1.07 7.59 -12.97
N CYS A 6 -2.12 6.99 -12.38
CA CYS A 6 -2.72 5.77 -12.91
C CYS A 6 -3.43 5.98 -14.27
N ARG A 7 -3.78 7.21 -14.62
CA ARG A 7 -4.43 7.52 -15.90
C ARG A 7 -3.43 7.50 -17.05
N SER A 8 -2.29 8.13 -16.86
CA SER A 8 -1.20 8.14 -17.85
C SER A 8 -0.29 6.92 -17.72
N MET A 9 -0.39 6.15 -16.62
CA MET A 9 0.49 5.04 -16.29
C MET A 9 1.96 5.46 -16.22
N ASP A 10 2.22 6.65 -15.71
CA ASP A 10 3.55 7.24 -15.61
C ASP A 10 3.68 8.07 -14.33
N PHE A 11 4.89 8.43 -14.00
CA PHE A 11 5.16 9.28 -12.84
C PHE A 11 4.94 10.74 -13.19
N SER A 12 4.29 11.45 -12.29
CA SER A 12 4.20 12.92 -12.35
C SER A 12 5.57 13.54 -12.05
N ALA A 13 5.67 14.86 -12.25
CA ALA A 13 6.86 15.60 -11.87
C ALA A 13 7.18 15.41 -10.37
N PRO A 14 8.46 15.35 -9.98
CA PRO A 14 8.82 15.24 -8.57
C PRO A 14 8.27 16.40 -7.74
N ILE A 15 7.78 16.08 -6.55
CA ILE A 15 7.30 17.07 -5.58
C ILE A 15 8.23 17.04 -4.37
N ARG A 16 8.73 18.21 -3.99
CA ARG A 16 9.48 18.38 -2.76
C ARG A 16 8.53 18.76 -1.63
N ALA A 17 8.55 18.00 -0.54
CA ALA A 17 7.78 18.29 0.66
C ALA A 17 8.70 18.52 1.84
N GLU A 18 8.43 19.56 2.63
CA GLU A 18 9.09 19.79 3.90
C GLU A 18 8.29 19.11 5.01
N LEU A 19 8.98 18.30 5.83
CA LEU A 19 8.36 17.57 6.92
C LEU A 19 8.55 18.34 8.21
N THR A 20 7.47 18.95 8.70
CA THR A 20 7.41 19.62 9.99
C THR A 20 6.34 18.98 10.86
N GLY A 21 6.65 18.63 12.11
CA GLY A 21 5.73 17.93 12.99
C GLY A 21 5.50 16.48 12.59
N LEU A 22 4.23 16.04 12.51
CA LEU A 22 3.86 14.67 12.15
C LEU A 22 3.63 14.54 10.65
N ALA A 23 4.25 13.53 10.04
CA ALA A 23 4.00 13.15 8.65
C ALA A 23 3.58 11.69 8.56
N LEU A 24 2.52 11.40 7.79
CA LEU A 24 2.05 10.05 7.50
C LEU A 24 2.32 9.73 6.03
N VAL A 25 2.95 8.58 5.79
CA VAL A 25 3.16 8.04 4.44
C VAL A 25 2.40 6.72 4.35
N GLU A 26 1.51 6.58 3.39
CA GLU A 26 0.72 5.37 3.20
C GLU A 26 0.85 4.83 1.79
N GLY A 27 0.64 3.53 1.63
CA GLY A 27 0.64 2.85 0.36
C GLY A 27 1.10 1.41 0.49
N SER A 28 0.76 0.57 -0.48
CA SER A 28 1.12 -0.84 -0.50
C SER A 28 2.63 -1.07 -0.46
N TYR A 29 3.40 -0.17 -1.05
CA TYR A 29 4.86 -0.28 -1.15
C TYR A 29 5.60 0.74 -0.27
N ALA A 30 4.89 1.42 0.64
CA ALA A 30 5.47 2.44 1.50
C ALA A 30 6.58 1.91 2.42
N LEU A 31 6.53 0.62 2.79
CA LEU A 31 7.51 -0.02 3.65
C LEU A 31 8.59 -0.78 2.88
N HIS A 32 8.86 -0.39 1.64
CA HIS A 32 9.98 -0.95 0.89
C HIS A 32 11.28 -0.85 1.69
N PRO A 33 12.15 -1.88 1.68
CA PRO A 33 13.38 -1.87 2.47
C PRO A 33 14.25 -0.62 2.30
N ALA A 34 14.26 -0.02 1.10
CA ALA A 34 14.99 1.22 0.85
C ALA A 34 14.40 2.43 1.57
N LEU A 35 13.14 2.37 2.01
CA LEU A 35 12.43 3.48 2.65
C LEU A 35 12.26 3.30 4.16
N ARG A 36 12.33 2.07 4.67
CA ARG A 36 12.03 1.79 6.08
C ARG A 36 12.86 2.61 7.07
N GLY A 37 14.12 2.87 6.77
CA GLY A 37 15.00 3.63 7.65
C GLY A 37 14.61 5.10 7.83
N TRP A 38 13.70 5.61 7.01
CA TRP A 38 13.21 6.98 7.08
C TRP A 38 12.03 7.16 8.03
N TYR A 39 11.43 6.06 8.52
CA TYR A 39 10.24 6.09 9.35
C TYR A 39 10.59 5.90 10.82
N ASP A 40 9.99 6.70 11.69
CA ASP A 40 10.11 6.54 13.15
C ASP A 40 9.23 5.40 13.66
N ARG A 41 8.07 5.22 13.04
CA ARG A 41 7.11 4.16 13.36
C ARG A 41 6.51 3.58 12.10
N THR A 42 6.21 2.29 12.14
CA THR A 42 5.62 1.56 11.02
C THR A 42 4.38 0.80 11.48
N VAL A 43 3.33 0.86 10.66
CA VAL A 43 2.07 0.15 10.89
C VAL A 43 1.69 -0.63 9.65
N PHE A 44 1.36 -1.89 9.82
CA PHE A 44 0.86 -2.74 8.74
C PHE A 44 -0.63 -3.03 8.97
N LEU A 45 -1.46 -2.71 7.99
CA LEU A 45 -2.89 -2.95 8.05
C LEU A 45 -3.26 -4.20 7.28
N THR A 46 -4.08 -5.05 7.89
CA THR A 46 -4.58 -6.27 7.26
C THR A 46 -6.11 -6.30 7.27
N CYS A 47 -6.67 -7.12 6.41
CA CYS A 47 -8.07 -7.52 6.49
C CYS A 47 -8.23 -8.89 5.85
N SER A 48 -9.37 -9.57 6.12
CA SER A 48 -9.66 -10.85 5.48
C SER A 48 -9.79 -10.70 3.96
N PRO A 49 -9.49 -11.74 3.16
CA PRO A 49 -9.65 -11.68 1.70
C PRO A 49 -11.08 -11.33 1.27
N GLY A 50 -12.09 -11.83 1.99
CA GLY A 50 -13.49 -11.49 1.71
C GLY A 50 -13.81 -10.02 1.92
N GLU A 51 -13.33 -9.44 3.02
CA GLU A 51 -13.50 -8.02 3.31
C GLU A 51 -12.72 -7.15 2.31
N GLN A 52 -11.52 -7.56 1.95
CA GLN A 52 -10.71 -6.87 0.94
C GLN A 52 -11.47 -6.79 -0.39
N ARG A 53 -12.07 -7.89 -0.81
CA ARG A 53 -12.88 -7.96 -2.03
C ARG A 53 -14.08 -7.01 -1.98
N LEU A 54 -14.80 -6.97 -0.86
CA LEU A 54 -15.94 -6.07 -0.68
C LEU A 54 -15.52 -4.60 -0.76
N ARG A 55 -14.43 -4.24 -0.10
CA ARG A 55 -13.91 -2.87 -0.12
C ARG A 55 -13.45 -2.46 -1.52
N LEU A 56 -12.77 -3.35 -2.23
CA LEU A 56 -12.35 -3.11 -3.61
C LEU A 56 -13.54 -2.95 -4.54
N LEU A 57 -14.56 -3.79 -4.41
CA LEU A 57 -15.76 -3.69 -5.21
C LEU A 57 -16.47 -2.34 -4.99
N ALA A 58 -16.58 -1.90 -3.75
CA ALA A 58 -17.20 -0.62 -3.41
C ALA A 58 -16.40 0.58 -3.96
N ARG A 59 -15.08 0.49 -3.93
CA ARG A 59 -14.20 1.60 -4.37
C ARG A 59 -13.99 1.65 -5.87
N GLU A 60 -13.74 0.51 -6.50
CA GLU A 60 -13.31 0.42 -7.90
C GLU A 60 -14.42 0.01 -8.86
N GLY A 61 -15.48 -0.64 -8.35
CA GLY A 61 -16.58 -1.15 -9.15
C GLY A 61 -16.31 -2.51 -9.78
N PRO A 62 -17.37 -3.16 -10.33
CA PRO A 62 -17.27 -4.54 -10.81
C PRO A 62 -16.39 -4.70 -12.06
N LYS A 63 -16.22 -3.66 -12.85
CA LYS A 63 -15.40 -3.72 -14.06
C LYS A 63 -13.91 -3.79 -13.75
N ARG A 64 -13.46 -3.12 -12.69
CA ARG A 64 -12.04 -3.04 -12.31
C ARG A 64 -11.64 -4.12 -11.31
N LEU A 65 -12.59 -4.71 -10.61
CA LEU A 65 -12.33 -5.71 -9.59
C LEU A 65 -11.50 -6.91 -10.08
N PRO A 66 -11.76 -7.51 -11.24
CA PRO A 66 -10.95 -8.64 -11.72
C PRO A 66 -9.47 -8.32 -11.86
N ALA A 67 -9.11 -7.13 -12.30
CA ALA A 67 -7.71 -6.72 -12.43
C ALA A 67 -7.00 -6.69 -11.06
N PHE A 68 -7.69 -6.25 -10.00
CA PHE A 68 -7.14 -6.28 -8.65
C PHE A 68 -6.97 -7.70 -8.13
N LEU A 69 -7.97 -8.56 -8.32
CA LEU A 69 -7.94 -9.94 -7.83
C LEU A 69 -6.91 -10.81 -8.56
N GLU A 70 -6.76 -10.64 -9.87
CA GLU A 70 -5.92 -11.48 -10.71
C GLU A 70 -4.48 -10.98 -10.81
N ARG A 71 -4.26 -9.68 -10.68
CA ARG A 71 -2.97 -9.06 -10.95
C ARG A 71 -2.38 -8.35 -9.74
N TRP A 72 -3.09 -7.35 -9.20
CA TRP A 72 -2.51 -6.47 -8.18
C TRP A 72 -2.32 -7.14 -6.83
N ILE A 73 -3.33 -7.88 -6.35
CA ILE A 73 -3.25 -8.57 -5.07
C ILE A 73 -2.16 -9.64 -5.06
N PRO A 74 -2.06 -10.53 -6.07
CA PRO A 74 -0.96 -11.50 -6.11
C PRO A 74 0.42 -10.85 -6.16
N LEU A 75 0.57 -9.73 -6.86
CA LEU A 75 1.83 -8.99 -6.89
C LEU A 75 2.19 -8.40 -5.52
N GLU A 76 1.21 -7.83 -4.82
CA GLU A 76 1.42 -7.30 -3.47
C GLU A 76 1.77 -8.41 -2.48
N GLU A 77 1.09 -9.55 -2.54
CA GLU A 77 1.38 -10.69 -1.67
C GLU A 77 2.80 -11.22 -1.90
N ALA A 78 3.21 -11.37 -3.14
CA ALA A 78 4.58 -11.78 -3.48
C ALA A 78 5.60 -10.76 -2.97
N TYR A 79 5.31 -9.48 -3.09
CA TYR A 79 6.14 -8.40 -2.56
C TYR A 79 6.27 -8.48 -1.04
N PHE A 80 5.16 -8.66 -0.32
CA PHE A 80 5.20 -8.77 1.14
C PHE A 80 5.98 -9.98 1.61
N GLN A 81 5.85 -11.12 0.93
CA GLN A 81 6.64 -12.30 1.24
C GLN A 81 8.13 -12.07 1.00
N SER A 82 8.50 -11.47 -0.13
CA SER A 82 9.90 -11.25 -0.47
C SER A 82 10.58 -10.21 0.43
N THR A 83 9.85 -9.26 0.96
CA THR A 83 10.36 -8.22 1.86
C THR A 83 10.22 -8.56 3.34
N GLY A 84 9.59 -9.69 3.67
CA GLY A 84 9.39 -10.13 5.05
C GLY A 84 8.30 -9.38 5.81
N LEU A 85 7.43 -8.63 5.12
CA LEU A 85 6.30 -7.93 5.75
C LEU A 85 5.20 -8.93 6.15
N PRO A 86 4.50 -8.71 7.27
CA PRO A 86 4.60 -7.56 8.19
C PRO A 86 5.70 -7.64 9.24
N GLY A 87 6.62 -8.57 9.15
CA GLY A 87 7.73 -8.69 10.08
C GLY A 87 8.52 -7.38 10.21
N GLY A 88 8.89 -7.02 11.43
CA GLY A 88 9.61 -5.79 11.71
C GLY A 88 8.77 -4.52 11.78
N CYS A 89 7.45 -4.59 11.54
CA CYS A 89 6.56 -3.46 11.78
C CYS A 89 6.30 -3.27 13.28
N ASP A 90 6.18 -2.01 13.71
CA ASP A 90 5.91 -1.69 15.12
C ASP A 90 4.52 -2.14 15.55
N LEU A 91 3.55 -2.09 14.63
CA LEU A 91 2.17 -2.48 14.89
C LEU A 91 1.56 -3.14 13.65
N VAL A 92 0.78 -4.19 13.89
CA VAL A 92 -0.03 -4.85 12.86
C VAL A 92 -1.49 -4.77 13.30
N LEU A 93 -2.34 -4.15 12.51
CA LEU A 93 -3.76 -3.98 12.81
C LEU A 93 -4.61 -4.75 11.81
N ASP A 94 -5.45 -5.65 12.32
CA ASP A 94 -6.49 -6.30 11.52
C ASP A 94 -7.72 -5.38 11.46
N THR A 95 -8.06 -4.92 10.27
CA THR A 95 -9.16 -3.99 10.04
C THR A 95 -10.45 -4.70 9.64
N THR A 96 -10.49 -6.03 9.68
CA THR A 96 -11.72 -6.79 9.43
C THR A 96 -12.74 -6.49 10.54
N PRO A 97 -13.99 -6.14 10.15
CA PRO A 97 -15.04 -5.88 11.15
C PRO A 97 -15.37 -7.08 12.02
#